data_a784e6a3c5eee57ed786ae90cee6512d
#
_entry.id   a784e6a3c5eee57ed786ae90cee6512d
#
_cell.length_a   1.000
_cell.length_b   1.000
_cell.length_c   1.000
_cell.angle_alpha   90.00
_cell.angle_beta   90.00
_cell.angle_gamma   90.00
#
_symmetry.space_group_name_H-M   'P 1'
#
loop_
_entity.id
_entity.type
_entity.pdbx_description
1 polymer ?
#
loop_
_entity_poly.entity_id
_entity_poly.type
_entity_poly.pdbx_seq_one_letter_code
_entity_poly.pdbx_strand_id
1 'polypeptide(L)'
;VEEKKAFYVAIPANREEALRYVQIFKPLYEDDKIMKIGQNIKYDYEVLSNYGVTLKGKMFDTMIAHYLIQPELHHNMDYMAETLLHYKTIHIEELLGPKGKKQKNMRDLSPADIYEYAAEDADITLRLKNVLEPKLKELSVERLFWDIEMPLVRVLADMELSGVRLDTDALQETSRIFTERMSQYEQEIYKEAGEEFNISSPKQVGDILFGKMQIMDKPKKTKTGQYVTSEEVLQSLEAKHPIVRNILNYRGMKKLLSTYVDALPKLINPRTGHIHTSFNQALTATGRLSSSDPNLQNIPVRTDDGKEIRKCFIPEEGCLFFSADYSQIELRIMAHLSEDENMMEAFREGYDIHRATAAKIWHEDIDKV
;
A
#
# COMPACT_ATOMS: atom_id res chain seq x y z
N VAL A 1 -32.52 10.28 8.31
CA VAL A 1 -32.10 9.84 7.02
C VAL A 1 -32.85 8.58 6.67
N GLU A 2 -33.35 8.50 5.46
CA GLU A 2 -34.37 7.57 5.02
C GLU A 2 -33.94 6.97 3.68
N GLU A 3 -34.10 5.66 3.50
CA GLU A 3 -33.80 4.98 2.24
C GLU A 3 -34.62 5.58 1.09
N LYS A 4 -34.03 5.60 -0.09
CA LYS A 4 -34.60 6.19 -1.31
C LYS A 4 -34.83 7.69 -1.23
N LYS A 5 -34.18 8.38 -0.28
CA LYS A 5 -34.24 9.82 -0.13
C LYS A 5 -32.85 10.37 0.07
N ALA A 6 -32.31 10.99 -0.96
CA ALA A 6 -30.98 11.58 -0.95
C ALA A 6 -31.01 13.03 -1.44
N PHE A 7 -30.01 13.81 -1.09
CA PHE A 7 -29.84 15.18 -1.50
C PHE A 7 -28.44 15.36 -2.10
N TYR A 8 -28.38 16.01 -3.22
CA TYR A 8 -27.14 16.39 -3.87
C TYR A 8 -26.91 17.89 -3.73
N VAL A 9 -25.71 18.27 -3.34
CA VAL A 9 -25.27 19.66 -3.26
C VAL A 9 -24.01 19.82 -4.09
N ALA A 10 -24.12 20.53 -5.20
CA ALA A 10 -22.96 20.83 -6.04
C ALA A 10 -22.04 21.83 -5.34
N ILE A 11 -20.83 21.42 -5.04
CA ILE A 11 -19.80 22.29 -4.45
C ILE A 11 -19.04 22.99 -5.59
N PRO A 12 -18.96 24.34 -5.57
CA PRO A 12 -18.24 25.11 -6.59
C PRO A 12 -16.77 24.73 -6.70
N ALA A 13 -16.20 24.86 -7.90
CA ALA A 13 -14.78 24.62 -8.14
C ALA A 13 -13.87 25.68 -7.49
N ASN A 14 -14.39 26.90 -7.30
CA ASN A 14 -13.67 27.95 -6.60
C ASN A 14 -13.55 27.63 -5.11
N ARG A 15 -12.34 27.62 -4.57
CA ARG A 15 -12.07 27.22 -3.18
C ARG A 15 -12.78 28.10 -2.14
N GLU A 16 -12.85 29.41 -2.35
CA GLU A 16 -13.50 30.33 -1.39
C GLU A 16 -15.01 30.08 -1.33
N GLU A 17 -15.63 29.89 -2.49
CA GLU A 17 -17.03 29.55 -2.59
C GLU A 17 -17.30 28.16 -2.00
N ALA A 18 -16.47 27.16 -2.33
CA ALA A 18 -16.57 25.81 -1.78
C ALA A 18 -16.50 25.84 -0.23
N LEU A 19 -15.59 26.62 0.35
CA LEU A 19 -15.51 26.80 1.79
C LEU A 19 -16.83 27.31 2.38
N ARG A 20 -17.49 28.28 1.75
CA ARG A 20 -18.79 28.80 2.23
C ARG A 20 -19.86 27.71 2.27
N TYR A 21 -19.94 26.88 1.22
CA TYR A 21 -20.89 25.76 1.18
C TYR A 21 -20.57 24.71 2.25
N VAL A 22 -19.32 24.30 2.36
CA VAL A 22 -18.89 23.28 3.34
C VAL A 22 -19.13 23.75 4.77
N GLN A 23 -18.90 25.03 5.08
CA GLN A 23 -19.14 25.61 6.41
C GLN A 23 -20.63 25.57 6.82
N ILE A 24 -21.57 25.59 5.88
CA ILE A 24 -23.01 25.42 6.19
C ILE A 24 -23.26 24.03 6.79
N PHE A 25 -22.59 23.00 6.29
CA PHE A 25 -22.73 21.61 6.73
C PHE A 25 -21.80 21.23 7.88
N LYS A 26 -20.82 22.07 8.23
CA LYS A 26 -19.86 21.80 9.31
C LYS A 26 -20.52 21.40 10.63
N PRO A 27 -21.58 22.08 11.12
CA PRO A 27 -22.26 21.67 12.36
C PRO A 27 -22.79 20.25 12.32
N LEU A 28 -23.27 19.78 11.16
CA LEU A 28 -23.74 18.40 10.96
C LEU A 28 -22.58 17.39 11.03
N TYR A 29 -21.46 17.69 10.37
CA TYR A 29 -20.30 16.81 10.35
C TYR A 29 -19.60 16.74 11.71
N GLU A 30 -19.64 17.82 12.48
CA GLU A 30 -18.96 17.91 13.78
C GLU A 30 -19.88 17.59 14.97
N ASP A 31 -21.14 17.19 14.75
CA ASP A 31 -22.03 16.72 15.81
C ASP A 31 -21.70 15.29 16.21
N ASP A 32 -21.28 15.09 17.45
CA ASP A 32 -20.93 13.76 18.00
C ASP A 32 -22.14 12.79 18.09
N LYS A 33 -23.36 13.34 18.10
CA LYS A 33 -24.59 12.54 18.21
C LYS A 33 -25.04 11.97 16.88
N ILE A 34 -24.54 12.51 15.78
CA ILE A 34 -24.90 12.07 14.43
C ILE A 34 -23.86 11.11 13.91
N MET A 35 -24.27 9.87 13.64
CA MET A 35 -23.40 8.89 12.98
C MET A 35 -23.19 9.26 11.51
N LYS A 36 -21.95 9.25 11.05
CA LYS A 36 -21.57 9.41 9.64
C LYS A 36 -21.40 8.04 9.02
N ILE A 37 -22.07 7.81 7.89
CA ILE A 37 -22.03 6.55 7.17
C ILE A 37 -21.40 6.84 5.81
N GLY A 38 -20.41 6.07 5.42
CA GLY A 38 -19.71 6.24 4.14
C GLY A 38 -19.22 4.90 3.56
N GLN A 39 -18.87 4.94 2.31
CA GLN A 39 -18.13 3.89 1.62
C GLN A 39 -16.69 4.38 1.43
N ASN A 40 -15.72 3.76 2.11
CA ASN A 40 -14.37 4.31 2.22
C ASN A 40 -14.36 5.72 2.82
N ILE A 41 -15.00 5.85 3.99
CA ILE A 41 -15.24 7.13 4.68
C ILE A 41 -13.94 7.87 5.04
N LYS A 42 -12.80 7.17 5.03
CA LYS A 42 -11.48 7.78 5.21
C LYS A 42 -11.21 8.84 4.16
N TYR A 43 -11.57 8.59 2.91
CA TYR A 43 -11.45 9.56 1.81
C TYR A 43 -12.29 10.82 2.09
N ASP A 44 -13.53 10.66 2.53
CA ASP A 44 -14.40 11.80 2.86
C ASP A 44 -13.86 12.59 4.05
N TYR A 45 -13.33 11.89 5.06
CA TYR A 45 -12.66 12.52 6.21
C TYR A 45 -11.50 13.42 5.76
N GLU A 46 -10.63 12.93 4.89
CA GLU A 46 -9.48 13.67 4.37
C GLU A 46 -9.90 14.88 3.52
N VAL A 47 -10.86 14.67 2.63
CA VAL A 47 -11.39 15.75 1.79
C VAL A 47 -11.97 16.87 2.66
N LEU A 48 -12.82 16.53 3.63
CA LEU A 48 -13.43 17.50 4.53
C LEU A 48 -12.41 18.20 5.44
N SER A 49 -11.38 17.50 5.90
CA SER A 49 -10.28 18.06 6.68
C SER A 49 -9.54 19.16 5.93
N ASN A 50 -9.39 19.05 4.61
CA ASN A 50 -8.82 20.11 3.77
C ASN A 50 -9.66 21.40 3.73
N TYR A 51 -10.92 21.35 4.18
CA TYR A 51 -11.82 22.49 4.34
C TYR A 51 -12.04 22.89 5.80
N GLY A 52 -11.22 22.36 6.72
CA GLY A 52 -11.30 22.67 8.15
C GLY A 52 -12.52 22.08 8.85
N VAL A 53 -13.00 20.94 8.36
CA VAL A 53 -14.10 20.18 8.96
C VAL A 53 -13.57 18.87 9.49
N THR A 54 -13.88 18.55 10.74
CA THR A 54 -13.54 17.28 11.40
C THR A 54 -14.80 16.41 11.50
N LEU A 55 -14.74 15.21 11.00
CA LEU A 55 -15.84 14.25 11.23
C LEU A 55 -15.81 13.79 12.68
N LYS A 56 -16.78 14.21 13.49
CA LYS A 56 -16.93 13.81 14.90
C LYS A 56 -17.99 12.73 15.07
N GLY A 57 -18.04 12.14 16.25
CA GLY A 57 -18.96 11.07 16.59
C GLY A 57 -18.63 9.72 15.95
N LYS A 58 -19.57 8.80 15.97
CA LYS A 58 -19.40 7.48 15.37
C LYS A 58 -19.37 7.57 13.84
N MET A 59 -18.49 6.79 13.24
CA MET A 59 -18.45 6.56 11.81
C MET A 59 -18.79 5.10 11.51
N PHE A 60 -19.42 4.84 10.37
CA PHE A 60 -19.66 3.49 9.86
C PHE A 60 -19.17 3.44 8.42
N ASP A 61 -18.19 2.60 8.14
CA ASP A 61 -17.67 2.37 6.81
C ASP A 61 -18.21 1.04 6.26
N THR A 62 -18.97 1.10 5.16
CA THR A 62 -19.55 -0.08 4.54
C THR A 62 -18.51 -0.99 3.89
N MET A 63 -17.41 -0.44 3.39
CA MET A 63 -16.29 -1.19 2.84
C MET A 63 -15.62 -2.05 3.94
N ILE A 64 -15.33 -1.46 5.09
CA ILE A 64 -14.71 -2.16 6.23
C ILE A 64 -15.67 -3.17 6.85
N ALA A 65 -16.94 -2.82 6.97
CA ALA A 65 -17.96 -3.77 7.46
C ALA A 65 -18.04 -5.02 6.58
N HIS A 66 -18.07 -4.86 5.26
CA HIS A 66 -18.09 -5.98 4.32
C HIS A 66 -16.76 -6.77 4.35
N TYR A 67 -15.64 -6.08 4.47
CA TYR A 67 -14.33 -6.72 4.60
C TYR A 67 -14.26 -7.67 5.81
N LEU A 68 -14.76 -7.27 6.97
CA LEU A 68 -14.79 -8.14 8.15
C LEU A 68 -15.75 -9.33 8.00
N ILE A 69 -16.80 -9.20 7.20
CA ILE A 69 -17.78 -10.26 6.95
C ILE A 69 -17.26 -11.26 5.91
N GLN A 70 -16.62 -10.78 4.85
CA GLN A 70 -16.18 -11.58 3.69
C GLN A 70 -14.84 -11.06 3.13
N PRO A 71 -13.71 -11.27 3.83
CA PRO A 71 -12.40 -10.65 3.50
C PRO A 71 -11.84 -11.05 2.14
N GLU A 72 -12.31 -12.17 1.56
CA GLU A 72 -11.83 -12.69 0.26
C GLU A 72 -12.51 -12.05 -0.96
N LEU A 73 -13.55 -11.23 -0.74
CA LEU A 73 -14.37 -10.69 -1.81
C LEU A 73 -13.97 -9.25 -2.16
N HIS A 74 -14.62 -8.72 -3.19
CA HIS A 74 -14.49 -7.29 -3.53
C HIS A 74 -15.38 -6.44 -2.62
N HIS A 75 -14.86 -5.30 -2.17
CA HIS A 75 -15.54 -4.41 -1.23
C HIS A 75 -15.96 -3.08 -1.86
N ASN A 76 -15.99 -3.00 -3.20
CA ASN A 76 -16.53 -1.83 -3.88
C ASN A 76 -18.05 -1.80 -3.80
N MET A 77 -18.61 -0.61 -3.91
CA MET A 77 -20.06 -0.37 -3.74
C MET A 77 -20.90 -1.11 -4.77
N ASP A 78 -20.50 -1.11 -6.05
CA ASP A 78 -21.20 -1.78 -7.13
C ASP A 78 -21.38 -3.27 -6.85
N TYR A 79 -20.28 -3.94 -6.48
CA TYR A 79 -20.31 -5.37 -6.13
C TYR A 79 -21.23 -5.66 -4.94
N MET A 80 -21.12 -4.85 -3.88
CA MET A 80 -21.97 -5.03 -2.69
C MET A 80 -23.45 -4.73 -2.98
N ALA A 81 -23.74 -3.71 -3.78
CA ALA A 81 -25.11 -3.39 -4.18
C ALA A 81 -25.74 -4.52 -5.00
N GLU A 82 -25.00 -5.07 -5.95
CA GLU A 82 -25.49 -6.19 -6.77
C GLU A 82 -25.69 -7.46 -5.94
N THR A 83 -24.75 -7.82 -5.09
CA THR A 83 -24.76 -9.09 -4.33
C THR A 83 -25.67 -9.05 -3.09
N LEU A 84 -25.72 -7.92 -2.39
CA LEU A 84 -26.44 -7.81 -1.12
C LEU A 84 -27.82 -7.13 -1.25
N LEU A 85 -27.97 -6.21 -2.19
CA LEU A 85 -29.22 -5.45 -2.39
C LEU A 85 -29.97 -5.86 -3.66
N HIS A 86 -29.36 -6.70 -4.52
CA HIS A 86 -29.88 -7.04 -5.85
C HIS A 86 -30.18 -5.79 -6.69
N TYR A 87 -29.31 -4.80 -6.58
CA TYR A 87 -29.45 -3.51 -7.21
C TYR A 87 -28.24 -3.22 -8.09
N LYS A 88 -28.49 -2.84 -9.35
CA LYS A 88 -27.45 -2.43 -10.29
C LYS A 88 -27.27 -0.91 -10.20
N THR A 89 -26.10 -0.47 -9.77
CA THR A 89 -25.72 0.94 -9.68
C THR A 89 -25.38 1.56 -11.04
N ILE A 90 -25.37 2.86 -11.09
CA ILE A 90 -24.81 3.63 -12.19
C ILE A 90 -23.28 3.54 -12.08
N HIS A 91 -22.61 2.95 -13.08
CA HIS A 91 -21.16 2.87 -13.06
C HIS A 91 -20.53 4.20 -13.42
N ILE A 92 -19.43 4.54 -12.74
CA ILE A 92 -18.69 5.79 -12.99
C ILE A 92 -18.22 5.92 -14.44
N GLU A 93 -17.94 4.80 -15.12
CA GLU A 93 -17.57 4.78 -16.53
C GLU A 93 -18.71 5.20 -17.46
N GLU A 94 -19.97 5.11 -17.04
CA GLU A 94 -21.12 5.60 -17.80
C GLU A 94 -21.12 7.13 -17.84
N LEU A 95 -20.62 7.78 -16.78
CA LEU A 95 -20.48 9.24 -16.72
C LEU A 95 -19.20 9.75 -17.37
N LEU A 96 -18.07 9.13 -17.04
CA LEU A 96 -16.74 9.62 -17.40
C LEU A 96 -16.19 9.00 -18.69
N GLY A 97 -16.82 7.93 -19.18
CA GLY A 97 -16.30 7.10 -20.25
C GLY A 97 -15.28 6.07 -19.78
N PRO A 98 -14.80 5.19 -20.67
CA PRO A 98 -13.91 4.09 -20.34
C PRO A 98 -12.56 4.58 -19.79
N LYS A 99 -11.98 3.79 -18.86
CA LYS A 99 -10.67 4.07 -18.28
C LYS A 99 -9.60 4.29 -19.34
N GLY A 100 -8.83 5.35 -19.20
CA GLY A 100 -7.72 5.67 -20.10
C GLY A 100 -7.47 7.18 -20.24
N LYS A 101 -6.52 7.54 -21.12
CA LYS A 101 -6.10 8.95 -21.31
C LYS A 101 -7.22 9.91 -21.76
N LYS A 102 -8.34 9.39 -22.26
CA LYS A 102 -9.49 10.16 -22.72
C LYS A 102 -10.65 10.18 -21.75
N GLN A 103 -10.52 9.53 -20.57
CA GLN A 103 -11.55 9.55 -19.55
C GLN A 103 -11.74 10.99 -19.07
N LYS A 104 -13.00 11.43 -18.99
CA LYS A 104 -13.36 12.74 -18.44
C LYS A 104 -13.09 12.78 -16.93
N ASN A 105 -13.00 13.99 -16.39
CA ASN A 105 -12.98 14.21 -14.96
C ASN A 105 -14.40 14.59 -14.48
N MET A 106 -14.76 14.29 -13.24
CA MET A 106 -16.03 14.72 -12.64
C MET A 106 -16.23 16.23 -12.72
N ARG A 107 -15.16 17.02 -12.70
CA ARG A 107 -15.22 18.49 -12.87
C ARG A 107 -15.64 18.95 -14.27
N ASP A 108 -15.55 18.08 -15.27
CA ASP A 108 -15.90 18.37 -16.65
C ASP A 108 -17.40 18.16 -16.91
N LEU A 109 -18.13 17.62 -15.93
CA LEU A 109 -19.55 17.34 -16.01
C LEU A 109 -20.37 18.42 -15.33
N SER A 110 -21.60 18.65 -15.83
CA SER A 110 -22.53 19.54 -15.17
C SER A 110 -23.16 18.90 -13.92
N PRO A 111 -23.63 19.68 -12.94
CA PRO A 111 -24.41 19.15 -11.84
C PRO A 111 -25.62 18.30 -12.26
N ALA A 112 -26.23 18.60 -13.40
CA ALA A 112 -27.33 17.85 -13.95
C ALA A 112 -26.95 16.46 -14.44
N ASP A 113 -25.68 16.24 -14.81
CA ASP A 113 -25.16 14.94 -15.23
C ASP A 113 -24.75 14.06 -14.04
N ILE A 114 -24.49 14.65 -12.86
CA ILE A 114 -23.89 13.97 -11.71
C ILE A 114 -24.90 13.65 -10.61
N TYR A 115 -25.99 14.42 -10.49
CA TYR A 115 -26.83 14.39 -9.30
C TYR A 115 -27.46 13.02 -9.02
N GLU A 116 -27.85 12.28 -10.05
CA GLU A 116 -28.43 10.94 -9.89
C GLU A 116 -27.38 9.97 -9.33
N TYR A 117 -26.19 9.93 -9.92
CA TYR A 117 -25.09 9.12 -9.46
C TYR A 117 -24.73 9.43 -7.99
N ALA A 118 -24.54 10.70 -7.65
CA ALA A 118 -24.14 11.10 -6.30
C ALA A 118 -25.24 10.85 -5.27
N ALA A 119 -26.52 11.02 -5.64
CA ALA A 119 -27.64 10.71 -4.77
C ALA A 119 -27.81 9.20 -4.57
N GLU A 120 -27.63 8.41 -5.63
CA GLU A 120 -27.62 6.95 -5.58
C GLU A 120 -26.51 6.43 -4.64
N ASP A 121 -25.27 6.93 -4.75
CA ASP A 121 -24.16 6.56 -3.88
C ASP A 121 -24.52 6.73 -2.40
N ALA A 122 -25.15 7.84 -2.04
CA ALA A 122 -25.58 8.11 -0.67
C ALA A 122 -26.68 7.16 -0.20
N ASP A 123 -27.68 6.86 -1.05
CA ASP A 123 -28.77 5.94 -0.73
C ASP A 123 -28.28 4.49 -0.59
N ILE A 124 -27.48 4.03 -1.56
CA ILE A 124 -26.91 2.68 -1.55
C ILE A 124 -26.02 2.48 -0.32
N THR A 125 -25.19 3.45 0.03
CA THR A 125 -24.35 3.40 1.25
C THR A 125 -25.20 3.21 2.51
N LEU A 126 -26.32 3.93 2.65
CA LEU A 126 -27.23 3.75 3.78
C LEU A 126 -27.88 2.37 3.79
N ARG A 127 -28.36 1.90 2.65
CA ARG A 127 -28.96 0.57 2.52
C ARG A 127 -27.98 -0.55 2.80
N LEU A 128 -26.73 -0.43 2.33
CA LEU A 128 -25.65 -1.37 2.64
C LEU A 128 -25.35 -1.40 4.15
N LYS A 129 -25.28 -0.25 4.82
CA LYS A 129 -25.13 -0.19 6.27
C LYS A 129 -26.22 -1.00 6.98
N ASN A 130 -27.48 -0.82 6.58
CA ASN A 130 -28.63 -1.51 7.20
C ASN A 130 -28.57 -3.04 7.04
N VAL A 131 -27.98 -3.55 5.95
CA VAL A 131 -27.79 -4.99 5.72
C VAL A 131 -26.52 -5.51 6.42
N LEU A 132 -25.43 -4.73 6.46
CA LEU A 132 -24.14 -5.17 6.97
C LEU A 132 -24.07 -5.15 8.51
N GLU A 133 -24.68 -4.15 9.17
CA GLU A 133 -24.60 -4.02 10.62
C GLU A 133 -25.17 -5.24 11.38
N PRO A 134 -26.34 -5.83 11.01
CA PRO A 134 -26.81 -7.07 11.63
C PRO A 134 -25.86 -8.25 11.42
N LYS A 135 -25.21 -8.34 10.25
CA LYS A 135 -24.28 -9.42 9.94
C LYS A 135 -22.99 -9.34 10.76
N LEU A 136 -22.50 -8.14 11.10
CA LEU A 136 -21.38 -7.98 12.02
C LEU A 136 -21.69 -8.62 13.40
N LYS A 137 -22.90 -8.48 13.89
CA LYS A 137 -23.37 -9.11 15.14
C LYS A 137 -23.49 -10.63 15.01
N GLU A 138 -24.13 -11.08 13.93
CA GLU A 138 -24.32 -12.52 13.65
C GLU A 138 -22.97 -13.25 13.62
N LEU A 139 -21.95 -12.67 13.01
CA LEU A 139 -20.59 -13.23 12.90
C LEU A 139 -19.71 -12.93 14.12
N SER A 140 -20.22 -12.24 15.14
CA SER A 140 -19.48 -11.87 16.34
C SER A 140 -18.24 -11.00 16.09
N VAL A 141 -18.21 -10.25 15.00
CA VAL A 141 -17.12 -9.31 14.64
C VAL A 141 -17.47 -7.84 14.93
N GLU A 142 -18.61 -7.57 15.53
CA GLU A 142 -19.07 -6.21 15.87
C GLU A 142 -18.07 -5.48 16.77
N ARG A 143 -17.50 -6.17 17.76
CA ARG A 143 -16.50 -5.58 18.65
C ARG A 143 -15.21 -5.22 17.90
N LEU A 144 -14.75 -6.09 17.00
CA LEU A 144 -13.59 -5.81 16.14
C LEU A 144 -13.85 -4.56 15.28
N PHE A 145 -15.04 -4.47 14.69
CA PHE A 145 -15.44 -3.31 13.89
C PHE A 145 -15.43 -2.00 14.69
N TRP A 146 -16.09 -1.96 15.84
CA TRP A 146 -16.26 -0.71 16.59
C TRP A 146 -15.07 -0.32 17.45
N ASP A 147 -14.35 -1.29 18.02
CA ASP A 147 -13.27 -1.02 18.99
C ASP A 147 -11.89 -0.90 18.31
N ILE A 148 -11.73 -1.47 17.11
CA ILE A 148 -10.44 -1.50 16.41
C ILE A 148 -10.51 -0.85 15.04
N GLU A 149 -11.34 -1.38 14.12
CA GLU A 149 -11.29 -0.97 12.72
C GLU A 149 -11.78 0.47 12.49
N MET A 150 -12.89 0.86 13.10
CA MET A 150 -13.41 2.22 12.93
C MET A 150 -12.53 3.31 13.58
N PRO A 151 -11.97 3.11 14.80
CA PRO A 151 -10.94 4.01 15.33
C PRO A 151 -9.69 4.10 14.45
N LEU A 152 -9.26 2.97 13.85
CA LEU A 152 -8.10 2.92 12.96
C LEU A 152 -8.29 3.80 11.70
N VAL A 153 -9.51 3.92 11.18
CA VAL A 153 -9.81 4.82 10.05
C VAL A 153 -9.32 6.24 10.30
N ARG A 154 -9.57 6.78 11.51
CA ARG A 154 -9.12 8.14 11.87
C ARG A 154 -7.60 8.23 11.97
N VAL A 155 -6.99 7.23 12.60
CA VAL A 155 -5.53 7.18 12.74
C VAL A 155 -4.85 7.16 11.37
N LEU A 156 -5.35 6.34 10.45
CA LEU A 156 -4.82 6.25 9.09
C LEU A 156 -5.04 7.54 8.31
N ALA A 157 -6.23 8.15 8.40
CA ALA A 157 -6.51 9.43 7.77
C ALA A 157 -5.57 10.54 8.28
N ASP A 158 -5.34 10.62 9.57
CA ASP A 158 -4.43 11.61 10.17
C ASP A 158 -2.97 11.36 9.75
N MET A 159 -2.55 10.10 9.63
CA MET A 159 -1.23 9.73 9.10
C MET A 159 -1.09 10.14 7.62
N GLU A 160 -2.09 9.86 6.80
CA GLU A 160 -2.11 10.21 5.38
C GLU A 160 -2.11 11.74 5.19
N LEU A 161 -2.90 12.47 5.96
CA LEU A 161 -2.91 13.94 5.93
C LEU A 161 -1.59 14.56 6.40
N SER A 162 -0.95 13.99 7.41
CA SER A 162 0.35 14.44 7.90
C SER A 162 1.45 14.20 6.88
N GLY A 163 1.45 13.03 6.25
CA GLY A 163 2.49 12.62 5.34
C GLY A 163 3.86 12.48 6.02
N VAL A 164 4.90 12.39 5.21
CA VAL A 164 6.30 12.29 5.68
C VAL A 164 7.22 13.18 4.86
N ARG A 165 8.18 13.79 5.52
CA ARG A 165 9.17 14.69 4.91
C ARG A 165 10.34 13.91 4.30
N LEU A 166 10.84 14.42 3.17
CA LEU A 166 12.05 13.89 2.53
C LEU A 166 13.17 14.93 2.51
N ASP A 167 14.39 14.46 2.72
CA ASP A 167 15.60 15.19 2.40
C ASP A 167 15.89 15.03 0.90
N THR A 168 15.50 16.02 0.12
CA THR A 168 15.66 16.01 -1.34
C THR A 168 17.10 16.12 -1.78
N ASP A 169 17.94 16.81 -0.99
CA ASP A 169 19.37 16.97 -1.29
C ASP A 169 20.11 15.66 -1.06
N ALA A 170 19.82 14.97 0.03
CA ALA A 170 20.34 13.62 0.30
C ALA A 170 19.88 12.62 -0.77
N LEU A 171 18.62 12.68 -1.24
CA LEU A 171 18.14 11.84 -2.34
C LEU A 171 18.86 12.13 -3.65
N GLN A 172 19.13 13.40 -3.96
CA GLN A 172 19.87 13.77 -5.16
C GLN A 172 21.30 13.25 -5.14
N GLU A 173 21.98 13.34 -4.00
CA GLU A 173 23.33 12.77 -3.85
C GLU A 173 23.30 11.24 -3.93
N THR A 174 22.30 10.60 -3.32
CA THR A 174 22.09 9.14 -3.45
C THR A 174 21.86 8.75 -4.91
N SER A 175 21.07 9.52 -5.67
CA SER A 175 20.87 9.30 -7.11
C SER A 175 22.16 9.35 -7.89
N ARG A 176 23.00 10.34 -7.60
CA ARG A 176 24.33 10.49 -8.24
C ARG A 176 25.22 9.26 -7.99
N ILE A 177 25.36 8.88 -6.71
CA ILE A 177 26.18 7.73 -6.29
C ILE A 177 25.67 6.42 -6.92
N PHE A 178 24.36 6.19 -6.87
CA PHE A 178 23.76 4.97 -7.44
C PHE A 178 23.90 4.91 -8.96
N THR A 179 23.77 6.04 -9.63
CA THR A 179 23.96 6.13 -11.08
C THR A 179 25.40 5.84 -11.48
N GLU A 180 26.39 6.36 -10.75
CA GLU A 180 27.80 6.08 -10.99
C GLU A 180 28.11 4.60 -10.78
N ARG A 181 27.65 3.99 -9.69
CA ARG A 181 27.81 2.55 -9.43
C ARG A 181 27.13 1.69 -10.49
N MET A 182 25.92 2.06 -10.91
CA MET A 182 25.18 1.37 -11.97
C MET A 182 25.97 1.41 -13.30
N SER A 183 26.57 2.56 -13.64
CA SER A 183 27.41 2.69 -14.83
C SER A 183 28.67 1.82 -14.75
N GLN A 184 29.29 1.67 -13.57
CA GLN A 184 30.41 0.75 -13.38
C GLN A 184 30.01 -0.70 -13.64
N TYR A 185 28.88 -1.16 -13.06
CA TYR A 185 28.37 -2.50 -13.34
C TYR A 185 28.06 -2.71 -14.83
N GLU A 186 27.50 -1.72 -15.50
CA GLU A 186 27.23 -1.76 -16.94
C GLU A 186 28.48 -1.98 -17.76
N GLN A 187 29.56 -1.22 -17.48
CA GLN A 187 30.85 -1.36 -18.16
C GLN A 187 31.48 -2.75 -17.92
N GLU A 188 31.42 -3.25 -16.70
CA GLU A 188 31.92 -4.60 -16.38
C GLU A 188 31.14 -5.68 -17.11
N ILE A 189 29.80 -5.56 -17.17
CA ILE A 189 28.90 -6.48 -17.90
C ILE A 189 29.26 -6.50 -19.39
N TYR A 190 29.42 -5.35 -20.01
CA TYR A 190 29.78 -5.26 -21.43
C TYR A 190 31.17 -5.83 -21.72
N LYS A 191 32.12 -5.58 -20.83
CA LYS A 191 33.45 -6.17 -20.93
C LYS A 191 33.43 -7.69 -20.85
N GLU A 192 32.68 -8.26 -19.93
CA GLU A 192 32.55 -9.71 -19.76
C GLU A 192 31.74 -10.36 -20.89
N ALA A 193 30.70 -9.70 -21.39
CA ALA A 193 29.91 -10.16 -22.53
C ALA A 193 30.64 -10.04 -23.87
N GLY A 194 31.60 -9.12 -23.96
CA GLY A 194 32.30 -8.77 -25.19
C GLY A 194 31.47 -7.94 -26.17
N GLU A 195 30.36 -7.40 -25.77
CA GLU A 195 29.48 -6.52 -26.55
C GLU A 195 28.52 -5.74 -25.66
N GLU A 196 28.02 -4.63 -26.19
CA GLU A 196 26.97 -3.83 -25.54
C GLU A 196 25.57 -4.40 -25.86
N PHE A 197 24.69 -4.42 -24.87
CA PHE A 197 23.31 -4.85 -25.02
C PHE A 197 22.42 -4.21 -23.96
N ASN A 198 21.10 -4.27 -24.11
CA ASN A 198 20.18 -3.73 -23.11
C ASN A 198 20.04 -4.69 -21.92
N ILE A 199 20.78 -4.39 -20.82
CA ILE A 199 20.78 -5.18 -19.57
C ILE A 199 19.38 -5.19 -18.90
N SER A 200 18.53 -4.21 -19.18
CA SER A 200 17.13 -4.17 -18.71
C SER A 200 16.19 -5.05 -19.51
N SER A 201 16.63 -5.60 -20.65
CA SER A 201 15.83 -6.51 -21.47
C SER A 201 16.07 -7.96 -21.05
N PRO A 202 15.08 -8.65 -20.44
CA PRO A 202 15.20 -10.06 -20.09
C PRO A 202 15.59 -10.94 -21.28
N LYS A 203 15.10 -10.60 -22.49
CA LYS A 203 15.40 -11.30 -23.71
C LYS A 203 16.89 -11.19 -24.05
N GLN A 204 17.45 -9.96 -24.13
CA GLN A 204 18.84 -9.75 -24.49
C GLN A 204 19.79 -10.34 -23.46
N VAL A 205 19.48 -10.18 -22.16
CA VAL A 205 20.24 -10.82 -21.09
C VAL A 205 20.27 -12.35 -21.27
N GLY A 206 19.11 -12.95 -21.57
CA GLY A 206 19.01 -14.39 -21.82
C GLY A 206 19.81 -14.85 -23.06
N ASP A 207 19.74 -14.08 -24.15
CA ASP A 207 20.48 -14.36 -25.39
C ASP A 207 22.00 -14.31 -25.15
N ILE A 208 22.49 -13.33 -24.36
CA ILE A 208 23.90 -13.23 -23.98
C ILE A 208 24.31 -14.36 -23.06
N LEU A 209 23.64 -14.55 -21.91
CA LEU A 209 24.08 -15.49 -20.88
C LEU A 209 23.93 -16.95 -21.32
N PHE A 210 22.81 -17.30 -21.92
CA PHE A 210 22.48 -18.69 -22.24
C PHE A 210 22.68 -19.03 -23.72
N GLY A 211 22.53 -18.06 -24.62
CA GLY A 211 22.76 -18.25 -26.05
C GLY A 211 24.24 -18.17 -26.42
N LYS A 212 24.90 -17.02 -26.13
CA LYS A 212 26.27 -16.74 -26.51
C LYS A 212 27.29 -17.35 -25.54
N MET A 213 27.17 -17.01 -24.24
CA MET A 213 28.14 -17.41 -23.22
C MET A 213 27.92 -18.86 -22.73
N GLN A 214 26.73 -19.42 -22.93
CA GLN A 214 26.37 -20.78 -22.57
C GLN A 214 26.71 -21.15 -21.11
N ILE A 215 26.46 -20.23 -20.18
CA ILE A 215 26.81 -20.39 -18.76
C ILE A 215 25.99 -21.49 -18.03
N MET A 216 25.04 -22.10 -18.72
CA MET A 216 24.16 -23.16 -18.19
C MET A 216 23.80 -24.13 -19.31
N ASP A 217 23.96 -25.45 -19.07
CA ASP A 217 23.73 -26.49 -20.09
C ASP A 217 22.27 -26.57 -20.58
N LYS A 218 21.30 -26.44 -19.68
CA LYS A 218 19.87 -26.57 -19.97
C LYS A 218 19.07 -25.42 -19.36
N PRO A 219 19.16 -24.19 -19.93
CA PRO A 219 18.44 -23.04 -19.40
C PRO A 219 16.92 -23.19 -19.61
N LYS A 220 16.15 -22.81 -18.58
CA LYS A 220 14.69 -22.79 -18.67
C LYS A 220 14.23 -21.74 -19.68
N LYS A 221 13.17 -22.07 -20.44
CA LYS A 221 12.52 -21.14 -21.37
C LYS A 221 11.07 -20.92 -20.98
N THR A 222 10.58 -19.72 -21.27
CA THR A 222 9.16 -19.35 -21.15
C THR A 222 8.32 -20.08 -22.21
N LYS A 223 7.00 -20.04 -22.08
CA LYS A 223 6.08 -20.57 -23.11
C LYS A 223 6.29 -19.95 -24.51
N THR A 224 6.84 -18.73 -24.55
CA THR A 224 7.16 -18.00 -25.80
C THR A 224 8.57 -18.30 -26.33
N GLY A 225 9.32 -19.23 -25.71
CA GLY A 225 10.66 -19.64 -26.14
C GLY A 225 11.81 -18.75 -25.68
N GLN A 226 11.56 -17.69 -24.90
CA GLN A 226 12.60 -16.82 -24.33
C GLN A 226 13.25 -17.49 -23.11
N TYR A 227 14.52 -17.23 -22.91
CA TYR A 227 15.24 -17.67 -21.70
C TYR A 227 14.70 -16.98 -20.44
N VAL A 228 14.55 -17.76 -19.36
CA VAL A 228 14.12 -17.23 -18.07
C VAL A 228 15.32 -16.59 -17.36
N THR A 229 15.26 -15.28 -17.12
CA THR A 229 16.29 -14.50 -16.39
C THR A 229 15.70 -13.89 -15.12
N SER A 230 14.84 -14.65 -14.42
CA SER A 230 14.32 -14.22 -13.11
C SER A 230 15.45 -14.12 -12.09
N GLU A 231 15.23 -13.34 -11.05
CA GLU A 231 16.20 -13.14 -9.97
C GLU A 231 16.63 -14.48 -9.37
N GLU A 232 15.68 -15.39 -9.09
CA GLU A 232 15.95 -16.71 -8.55
C GLU A 232 16.92 -17.54 -9.44
N VAL A 233 16.68 -17.53 -10.77
CA VAL A 233 17.56 -18.24 -11.72
C VAL A 233 18.95 -17.64 -11.73
N LEU A 234 19.06 -16.32 -11.76
CA LEU A 234 20.36 -15.64 -11.76
C LEU A 234 21.11 -15.82 -10.43
N GLN A 235 20.44 -15.73 -9.28
CA GLN A 235 21.05 -15.98 -7.97
C GLN A 235 21.67 -17.39 -7.88
N SER A 236 21.05 -18.40 -8.46
CA SER A 236 21.62 -19.76 -8.49
C SER A 236 22.93 -19.88 -9.27
N LEU A 237 23.26 -18.89 -10.11
CA LEU A 237 24.46 -18.83 -10.94
C LEU A 237 25.48 -17.79 -10.49
N GLU A 238 25.13 -16.96 -9.52
CA GLU A 238 25.90 -15.80 -9.07
C GLU A 238 27.32 -16.15 -8.61
N ALA A 239 27.44 -17.23 -7.83
CA ALA A 239 28.73 -17.67 -7.29
C ALA A 239 29.72 -18.19 -8.36
N LYS A 240 29.20 -18.59 -9.53
CA LYS A 240 29.98 -19.22 -10.60
C LYS A 240 30.36 -18.28 -11.73
N HIS A 241 29.60 -17.20 -11.90
CA HIS A 241 29.73 -16.31 -13.05
C HIS A 241 29.67 -14.84 -12.61
N PRO A 242 30.78 -14.11 -12.61
CA PRO A 242 30.88 -12.70 -12.19
C PRO A 242 29.87 -11.80 -12.93
N ILE A 243 29.70 -11.99 -14.25
CA ILE A 243 28.71 -11.24 -15.04
C ILE A 243 27.30 -11.32 -14.46
N VAL A 244 26.92 -12.47 -13.89
CA VAL A 244 25.59 -12.67 -13.29
C VAL A 244 25.44 -11.80 -12.03
N ARG A 245 26.47 -11.74 -11.20
CA ARG A 245 26.50 -10.85 -10.03
C ARG A 245 26.36 -9.40 -10.44
N ASN A 246 27.11 -8.97 -11.45
CA ASN A 246 27.05 -7.60 -11.95
C ASN A 246 25.66 -7.26 -12.54
N ILE A 247 25.02 -8.20 -13.24
CA ILE A 247 23.64 -8.04 -13.74
C ILE A 247 22.64 -7.92 -12.59
N LEU A 248 22.75 -8.74 -11.54
CA LEU A 248 21.89 -8.64 -10.36
C LEU A 248 22.07 -7.30 -9.66
N ASN A 249 23.32 -6.87 -9.45
CA ASN A 249 23.63 -5.57 -8.85
C ASN A 249 23.08 -4.41 -9.69
N TYR A 250 23.29 -4.44 -11.01
CA TYR A 250 22.72 -3.43 -11.93
C TYR A 250 21.19 -3.36 -11.83
N ARG A 251 20.52 -4.49 -11.88
CA ARG A 251 19.05 -4.55 -11.80
C ARG A 251 18.54 -4.06 -10.44
N GLY A 252 19.20 -4.46 -9.36
CA GLY A 252 18.89 -3.99 -8.01
C GLY A 252 19.02 -2.48 -7.90
N MET A 253 20.14 -1.93 -8.35
CA MET A 253 20.41 -0.49 -8.33
C MET A 253 19.41 0.28 -9.18
N LYS A 254 19.12 -0.20 -10.40
CA LYS A 254 18.12 0.39 -11.29
C LYS A 254 16.72 0.42 -10.66
N LYS A 255 16.34 -0.66 -9.98
CA LYS A 255 15.06 -0.74 -9.26
C LYS A 255 14.99 0.30 -8.14
N LEU A 256 16.06 0.43 -7.35
CA LEU A 256 16.13 1.42 -6.27
C LEU A 256 16.03 2.85 -6.81
N LEU A 257 16.77 3.18 -7.87
CA LEU A 257 16.72 4.49 -8.53
C LEU A 257 15.29 4.78 -9.03
N SER A 258 14.75 3.91 -9.87
CA SER A 258 13.47 4.17 -10.55
C SER A 258 12.26 4.13 -9.62
N THR A 259 12.29 3.31 -8.57
CA THR A 259 11.14 3.11 -7.68
C THR A 259 11.13 4.11 -6.52
N TYR A 260 12.32 4.48 -6.01
CA TYR A 260 12.42 5.31 -4.81
C TYR A 260 13.17 6.62 -5.05
N VAL A 261 14.44 6.55 -5.42
CA VAL A 261 15.32 7.72 -5.39
C VAL A 261 14.86 8.81 -6.34
N ASP A 262 14.51 8.47 -7.58
CA ASP A 262 14.07 9.42 -8.60
C ASP A 262 12.55 9.63 -8.64
N ALA A 263 11.80 8.71 -8.05
CA ALA A 263 10.34 8.76 -8.05
C ALA A 263 9.77 9.54 -6.87
N LEU A 264 10.27 9.30 -5.65
CA LEU A 264 9.73 9.90 -4.43
C LEU A 264 9.73 11.44 -4.44
N PRO A 265 10.80 12.14 -4.89
CA PRO A 265 10.79 13.60 -4.93
C PRO A 265 9.68 14.20 -5.79
N LYS A 266 9.26 13.48 -6.84
CA LYS A 266 8.19 13.92 -7.75
C LYS A 266 6.79 13.80 -7.14
N LEU A 267 6.66 13.08 -6.04
CA LEU A 267 5.42 12.87 -5.31
C LEU A 267 5.24 13.84 -4.14
N ILE A 268 6.22 14.71 -3.89
CA ILE A 268 6.11 15.73 -2.86
C ILE A 268 4.96 16.68 -3.21
N ASN A 269 4.00 16.78 -2.32
CA ASN A 269 2.89 17.71 -2.47
C ASN A 269 3.39 19.14 -2.25
N PRO A 270 3.25 20.05 -3.23
CA PRO A 270 3.81 21.40 -3.15
C PRO A 270 3.16 22.27 -2.06
N ARG A 271 1.99 21.88 -1.54
CA ARG A 271 1.32 22.60 -0.46
C ARG A 271 1.81 22.22 0.93
N THR A 272 2.17 20.96 1.13
CA THR A 272 2.59 20.42 2.42
C THR A 272 4.09 20.23 2.53
N GLY A 273 4.79 20.08 1.42
CA GLY A 273 6.21 19.72 1.39
C GLY A 273 6.46 18.23 1.69
N HIS A 274 5.42 17.42 1.82
CA HIS A 274 5.48 16.01 2.20
C HIS A 274 5.05 15.07 1.09
N ILE A 275 5.41 13.80 1.22
CA ILE A 275 4.76 12.71 0.50
C ILE A 275 3.61 12.18 1.35
N HIS A 276 2.52 11.85 0.69
CA HIS A 276 1.32 11.29 1.30
C HIS A 276 1.03 9.95 0.65
N THR A 277 1.20 8.86 1.40
CA THR A 277 0.78 7.52 0.98
C THR A 277 -0.70 7.32 1.28
N SER A 278 -1.31 6.30 0.70
CA SER A 278 -2.63 5.81 1.10
C SER A 278 -2.49 4.44 1.76
N PHE A 279 -3.07 4.28 2.95
CA PHE A 279 -3.13 3.00 3.65
C PHE A 279 -4.45 2.29 3.36
N ASN A 280 -4.36 1.10 2.76
CA ASN A 280 -5.55 0.30 2.45
C ASN A 280 -5.83 -0.67 3.60
N GLN A 281 -6.96 -0.47 4.28
CA GLN A 281 -7.37 -1.27 5.43
C GLN A 281 -8.13 -2.54 5.02
N ALA A 282 -8.82 -2.53 3.89
CA ALA A 282 -9.69 -3.59 3.41
C ALA A 282 -9.16 -4.29 2.14
N LEU A 283 -7.85 -4.43 1.99
CA LEU A 283 -7.26 -5.03 0.79
C LEU A 283 -6.73 -6.45 1.00
N THR A 284 -6.08 -6.71 2.14
CA THR A 284 -5.47 -8.02 2.40
C THR A 284 -6.43 -8.91 3.18
N ALA A 285 -6.54 -10.19 2.80
CA ALA A 285 -7.39 -11.13 3.53
C ALA A 285 -6.88 -11.47 4.97
N THR A 286 -5.67 -11.00 5.31
CA THR A 286 -4.99 -11.33 6.58
C THR A 286 -5.13 -10.27 7.67
N GLY A 287 -5.83 -9.17 7.43
CA GLY A 287 -5.93 -8.05 8.38
C GLY A 287 -4.73 -7.10 8.38
N ARG A 288 -3.72 -7.34 7.53
CA ARG A 288 -2.58 -6.42 7.39
C ARG A 288 -2.97 -5.19 6.58
N LEU A 289 -2.39 -4.05 6.92
CA LEU A 289 -2.46 -2.86 6.07
C LEU A 289 -1.58 -3.05 4.83
N SER A 290 -1.95 -2.41 3.75
CA SER A 290 -1.06 -2.18 2.61
C SER A 290 -0.95 -0.67 2.33
N SER A 291 0.15 -0.27 1.70
CA SER A 291 0.43 1.12 1.35
C SER A 291 0.53 1.27 -0.15
N SER A 292 -0.05 2.32 -0.71
CA SER A 292 -0.01 2.63 -2.14
C SER A 292 0.13 4.13 -2.40
N ASP A 293 0.62 4.46 -3.56
CA ASP A 293 0.71 5.81 -4.13
C ASP A 293 1.42 6.88 -3.25
N PRO A 294 2.67 6.63 -2.79
CA PRO A 294 3.59 5.51 -3.07
C PRO A 294 3.49 4.38 -2.05
N ASN A 295 3.92 3.16 -2.42
CA ASN A 295 4.06 2.08 -1.46
C ASN A 295 5.33 2.29 -0.60
N LEU A 296 5.15 2.75 0.63
CA LEU A 296 6.24 2.99 1.58
C LEU A 296 6.63 1.76 2.40
N GLN A 297 5.83 0.69 2.38
CA GLN A 297 6.12 -0.55 3.12
C GLN A 297 7.20 -1.41 2.44
N ASN A 298 7.47 -1.18 1.15
CA ASN A 298 8.44 -1.96 0.38
C ASN A 298 9.84 -1.32 0.30
N ILE A 299 10.11 -0.25 1.06
CA ILE A 299 11.44 0.35 1.11
C ILE A 299 12.42 -0.67 1.71
N PRO A 300 13.51 -1.04 1.02
CA PRO A 300 14.43 -2.05 1.49
C PRO A 300 15.04 -1.71 2.86
N VAL A 301 15.11 -2.70 3.74
CA VAL A 301 15.65 -2.55 5.12
C VAL A 301 16.98 -3.26 5.29
N ARG A 302 17.15 -4.40 4.59
CA ARG A 302 18.26 -5.33 4.85
C ARG A 302 19.56 -4.95 4.13
N THR A 303 19.44 -4.29 2.98
CA THR A 303 20.63 -3.89 2.18
C THR A 303 21.14 -2.51 2.63
N ASP A 304 22.44 -2.28 2.52
CA ASP A 304 23.03 -0.98 2.86
C ASP A 304 22.51 0.13 1.95
N ASP A 305 22.31 -0.16 0.67
CA ASP A 305 21.72 0.79 -0.29
C ASP A 305 20.27 1.15 0.11
N GLY A 306 19.48 0.19 0.60
CA GLY A 306 18.16 0.44 1.14
C GLY A 306 18.18 1.32 2.39
N LYS A 307 19.15 1.11 3.27
CA LYS A 307 19.36 1.95 4.46
C LYS A 307 19.67 3.40 4.10
N GLU A 308 20.47 3.63 3.03
CA GLU A 308 20.76 5.00 2.55
C GLU A 308 19.47 5.70 2.09
N ILE A 309 18.59 5.01 1.36
CA ILE A 309 17.27 5.55 0.98
C ILE A 309 16.43 5.88 2.22
N ARG A 310 16.44 5.01 3.24
CA ARG A 310 15.67 5.25 4.47
C ARG A 310 16.14 6.46 5.25
N LYS A 311 17.43 6.77 5.25
CA LYS A 311 18.00 7.98 5.88
C LYS A 311 17.44 9.28 5.28
N CYS A 312 16.97 9.23 4.03
CA CYS A 312 16.38 10.40 3.39
C CYS A 312 14.96 10.73 3.88
N PHE A 313 14.33 9.84 4.66
CA PHE A 313 13.10 10.15 5.38
C PHE A 313 13.48 10.84 6.68
N ILE A 314 13.04 12.07 6.84
CA ILE A 314 13.40 12.92 7.97
C ILE A 314 12.16 13.38 8.74
N PRO A 315 12.26 13.57 10.08
CA PRO A 315 11.17 14.13 10.85
C PRO A 315 11.02 15.63 10.58
N GLU A 316 9.92 16.21 11.04
CA GLU A 316 9.75 17.65 11.12
C GLU A 316 10.79 18.30 12.02
N GLU A 317 11.04 19.58 11.80
CA GLU A 317 11.96 20.34 12.64
C GLU A 317 11.50 20.33 14.10
N GLY A 318 12.43 19.99 14.99
CA GLY A 318 12.14 19.83 16.42
C GLY A 318 11.48 18.51 16.81
N CYS A 319 11.24 17.59 15.85
CA CYS A 319 10.69 16.26 16.06
C CYS A 319 11.76 15.18 15.91
N LEU A 320 11.43 13.98 16.39
CA LEU A 320 12.21 12.78 16.24
C LEU A 320 11.33 11.66 15.70
N PHE A 321 11.91 10.78 14.87
CA PHE A 321 11.26 9.52 14.57
C PHE A 321 11.28 8.59 15.79
N PHE A 322 10.12 8.04 16.07
CA PHE A 322 9.96 6.96 17.04
C PHE A 322 9.55 5.71 16.30
N SER A 323 10.26 4.60 16.52
CA SER A 323 9.93 3.30 15.95
C SER A 323 9.71 2.29 17.07
N ALA A 324 8.59 1.62 17.05
CA ALA A 324 8.27 0.53 17.98
C ALA A 324 7.70 -0.64 17.17
N ASP A 325 8.21 -1.84 17.45
CA ASP A 325 7.77 -3.07 16.82
C ASP A 325 7.66 -4.19 17.84
N TYR A 326 6.69 -5.07 17.64
CA TYR A 326 6.53 -6.26 18.46
C TYR A 326 7.55 -7.32 18.07
N SER A 327 8.40 -7.73 19.01
CA SER A 327 9.35 -8.81 18.77
C SER A 327 8.62 -10.14 18.57
N GLN A 328 8.70 -10.69 17.34
CA GLN A 328 8.22 -12.04 16.99
C GLN A 328 6.74 -12.29 17.35
N ILE A 329 5.87 -11.29 17.15
CA ILE A 329 4.47 -11.34 17.61
C ILE A 329 3.69 -12.53 17.05
N GLU A 330 3.89 -12.87 15.78
CA GLU A 330 3.20 -13.99 15.14
C GLU A 330 3.59 -15.32 15.79
N LEU A 331 4.87 -15.51 16.14
CA LEU A 331 5.34 -16.70 16.84
C LEU A 331 4.85 -16.75 18.29
N ARG A 332 4.70 -15.60 18.94
CA ARG A 332 4.10 -15.52 20.29
C ARG A 332 2.62 -15.89 20.28
N ILE A 333 1.88 -15.41 19.29
CA ILE A 333 0.48 -15.78 19.09
C ILE A 333 0.39 -17.28 18.76
N MET A 334 1.26 -17.79 17.90
CA MET A 334 1.31 -19.23 17.60
C MET A 334 1.58 -20.08 18.84
N ALA A 335 2.56 -19.70 19.67
CA ALA A 335 2.86 -20.37 20.92
C ALA A 335 1.64 -20.39 21.88
N HIS A 336 0.93 -19.25 21.94
CA HIS A 336 -0.27 -19.14 22.78
C HIS A 336 -1.42 -20.03 22.27
N LEU A 337 -1.69 -20.02 20.95
CA LEU A 337 -2.80 -20.77 20.36
C LEU A 337 -2.53 -22.28 20.28
N SER A 338 -1.28 -22.69 20.06
CA SER A 338 -0.89 -24.10 19.97
C SER A 338 -0.63 -24.73 21.34
N GLU A 339 -0.41 -23.90 22.38
CA GLU A 339 0.04 -24.33 23.70
C GLU A 339 1.32 -25.20 23.68
N ASP A 340 2.18 -25.01 22.62
CA ASP A 340 3.44 -25.72 22.49
C ASP A 340 4.39 -25.36 23.64
N GLU A 341 4.69 -26.33 24.48
CA GLU A 341 5.48 -26.14 25.70
C GLU A 341 6.88 -25.57 25.39
N ASN A 342 7.53 -26.03 24.32
CA ASN A 342 8.88 -25.57 23.93
C ASN A 342 8.88 -24.12 23.49
N MET A 343 7.88 -23.71 22.70
CA MET A 343 7.75 -22.32 22.28
C MET A 343 7.42 -21.42 23.46
N MET A 344 6.51 -21.85 24.33
CA MET A 344 6.12 -21.09 25.52
C MET A 344 7.29 -20.93 26.50
N GLU A 345 8.09 -21.99 26.71
CA GLU A 345 9.30 -21.95 27.52
C GLU A 345 10.34 -21.00 26.97
N ALA A 346 10.65 -21.09 25.64
CA ALA A 346 11.60 -20.19 24.99
C ALA A 346 11.22 -18.71 25.16
N PHE A 347 9.93 -18.37 25.04
CA PHE A 347 9.47 -16.99 25.24
C PHE A 347 9.48 -16.57 26.72
N ARG A 348 9.22 -17.47 27.69
CA ARG A 348 9.31 -17.16 29.12
C ARG A 348 10.75 -16.88 29.54
N GLU A 349 11.69 -17.67 29.04
CA GLU A 349 13.13 -17.53 29.33
C GLU A 349 13.75 -16.37 28.54
N GLY A 350 13.01 -15.73 27.62
CA GLY A 350 13.48 -14.60 26.82
C GLY A 350 14.43 -14.98 25.68
N TYR A 351 14.46 -16.24 25.30
CA TYR A 351 15.26 -16.71 24.18
C TYR A 351 14.64 -16.30 22.82
N ASP A 352 15.53 -16.08 21.85
CA ASP A 352 15.11 -16.00 20.46
C ASP A 352 14.65 -17.39 20.00
N ILE A 353 13.41 -17.48 19.48
CA ILE A 353 12.80 -18.76 19.09
C ILE A 353 13.58 -19.45 17.96
N HIS A 354 14.22 -18.66 17.05
CA HIS A 354 15.00 -19.21 15.98
C HIS A 354 16.30 -19.81 16.49
N ARG A 355 16.97 -19.14 17.44
CA ARG A 355 18.16 -19.68 18.14
C ARG A 355 17.80 -20.93 18.93
N ALA A 356 16.72 -20.90 19.68
CA ALA A 356 16.25 -22.05 20.44
C ALA A 356 15.95 -23.27 19.55
N THR A 357 15.32 -23.03 18.40
CA THR A 357 15.03 -24.07 17.41
C THR A 357 16.32 -24.62 16.77
N ALA A 358 17.22 -23.74 16.36
CA ALA A 358 18.50 -24.12 15.75
C ALA A 358 19.38 -24.94 16.75
N ALA A 359 19.45 -24.51 18.01
CA ALA A 359 20.15 -25.22 19.07
C ALA A 359 19.60 -26.66 19.22
N LYS A 360 18.28 -26.83 19.21
CA LYS A 360 17.65 -28.17 19.27
C LYS A 360 17.92 -29.02 18.04
N ILE A 361 17.84 -28.45 16.83
CA ILE A 361 18.10 -29.16 15.57
C ILE A 361 19.57 -29.61 15.50
N TRP A 362 20.51 -28.74 15.88
CA TRP A 362 21.94 -29.04 15.80
C TRP A 362 22.48 -29.77 17.04
N HIS A 363 21.65 -29.98 18.06
CA HIS A 363 22.03 -30.55 19.35
C HIS A 363 23.19 -29.78 20.01
N GLU A 364 23.17 -28.47 19.88
CA GLU A 364 24.17 -27.57 20.47
C GLU A 364 23.57 -26.71 21.59
N ASP A 365 24.45 -26.17 22.41
CA ASP A 365 24.07 -25.21 23.44
C ASP A 365 23.56 -23.91 22.77
N ILE A 366 22.47 -23.34 23.30
CA ILE A 366 21.86 -22.12 22.74
C ILE A 366 22.81 -20.92 22.71
N ASP A 367 23.81 -20.91 23.60
CA ASP A 367 24.82 -19.86 23.66
C ASP A 367 25.88 -19.97 22.53
N LYS A 368 25.90 -21.09 21.81
CA LYS A 368 26.83 -21.37 20.72
C LYS A 368 26.19 -21.19 19.32
N VAL A 369 24.90 -20.91 19.26
CA VAL A 369 24.14 -20.79 18.01
C VAL A 369 23.89 -19.33 17.63
#